data_636d56bfb8c2f041613b5f67351b3004
#
_entry.id   636d56bfb8c2f041613b5f67351b3004
#
_cell.length_a   1.000
_cell.length_b   1.000
_cell.length_c   1.000
_cell.angle_alpha   90.00
_cell.angle_beta   90.00
_cell.angle_gamma   90.00
#
_symmetry.space_group_name_H-M   'P 1'
#
loop_
_entity.id
_entity.type
_entity.pdbx_description
1 polymer ?
#
loop_
_entity_poly.entity_id
_entity_poly.type
_entity_poly.pdbx_seq_one_letter_code
_entity_poly.pdbx_strand_id
1 'polypeptide(L)'
;VVNLSVYETFYEEKRPFFVEGSEIFDFGRNTSGGRLFYTRRIGRNPQLSAPSAASDAPDVTTILGAAKLSGKTPSGWSLGIIEAVTDRENARLLGAGGGEDAFGIEPLANYLVARARKDSNQGRTSFGGMVTAVNRDLATPSMEDALRSSAWAGGMDFRLESPSRTWALAGSAAFSRVAGSPTAMIRVQRAGNHFFQRPDADHLSVDSAATALGGYSIGASVARQGGTHWRGNLAVAATSPAFE
;
A
#
# COMPACT_ATOMS: atom_id res chain seq x y z
N VAL A 1 1.38 -14.77 -9.57
CA VAL A 1 2.14 -15.01 -8.33
C VAL A 1 1.15 -15.23 -7.21
N VAL A 2 1.22 -16.39 -6.58
CA VAL A 2 0.31 -16.77 -5.49
C VAL A 2 0.96 -16.35 -4.17
N ASN A 3 0.33 -15.44 -3.42
CA ASN A 3 0.66 -15.23 -2.02
C ASN A 3 0.13 -16.41 -1.22
N LEU A 4 1.04 -17.25 -0.74
CA LEU A 4 0.72 -18.43 0.09
C LEU A 4 0.54 -18.07 1.58
N SER A 5 0.67 -16.81 1.94
CA SER A 5 0.51 -16.30 3.31
C SER A 5 -0.32 -15.02 3.33
N VAL A 6 -0.75 -14.61 4.52
CA VAL A 6 -1.45 -13.34 4.77
C VAL A 6 -0.56 -12.10 4.56
N TYR A 7 0.74 -12.31 4.41
CA TYR A 7 1.70 -11.24 4.15
C TYR A 7 1.91 -11.05 2.66
N GLU A 8 1.89 -9.79 2.20
CA GLU A 8 2.18 -9.46 0.81
C GLU A 8 3.65 -9.76 0.47
N THR A 9 3.87 -10.52 -0.59
CA THR A 9 5.23 -10.76 -1.11
C THR A 9 5.60 -9.63 -2.08
N PHE A 10 6.69 -8.95 -1.78
CA PHE A 10 7.19 -7.85 -2.61
C PHE A 10 8.14 -8.37 -3.69
N TYR A 11 7.79 -8.10 -4.94
CA TYR A 11 8.62 -8.40 -6.11
C TYR A 11 9.21 -7.11 -6.68
N GLU A 12 10.37 -7.22 -7.28
CA GLU A 12 11.01 -6.10 -7.97
C GLU A 12 10.12 -5.59 -9.12
N GLU A 13 9.98 -4.28 -9.24
CA GLU A 13 9.27 -3.63 -10.33
C GLU A 13 10.12 -3.71 -11.61
N LYS A 14 9.52 -4.11 -12.72
CA LYS A 14 10.19 -4.27 -14.01
C LYS A 14 9.66 -3.34 -15.10
N ARG A 15 8.51 -2.70 -14.88
CA ARG A 15 7.90 -1.77 -15.85
C ARG A 15 8.67 -0.45 -15.84
N PRO A 16 9.30 -0.02 -16.98
CA PRO A 16 10.18 1.15 -17.02
C PRO A 16 9.52 2.42 -16.43
N PHE A 17 8.26 2.65 -16.74
CA PHE A 17 7.49 3.78 -16.22
C PHE A 17 7.52 3.88 -14.68
N PHE A 18 7.41 2.77 -13.97
CA PHE A 18 7.40 2.76 -12.50
C PHE A 18 8.80 2.66 -11.88
N VAL A 19 9.79 2.16 -12.63
CA VAL A 19 11.19 2.02 -12.15
C VAL A 19 11.88 3.37 -12.12
N GLU A 20 11.73 4.17 -13.19
CA GLU A 20 12.40 5.47 -13.29
C GLU A 20 12.02 6.40 -12.12
N GLY A 21 13.00 6.93 -11.38
CA GLY A 21 12.79 7.82 -10.24
C GLY A 21 12.04 7.19 -9.05
N SER A 22 11.97 5.87 -8.98
CA SER A 22 11.23 5.14 -7.92
C SER A 22 11.74 5.43 -6.51
N GLU A 23 13.02 5.79 -6.38
CA GLU A 23 13.64 6.17 -5.10
C GLU A 23 13.01 7.40 -4.44
N ILE A 24 12.31 8.24 -5.22
CA ILE A 24 11.58 9.39 -4.68
C ILE A 24 10.39 8.92 -3.83
N PHE A 25 9.77 7.81 -4.21
CA PHE A 25 8.57 7.26 -3.55
C PHE A 25 8.89 6.31 -2.39
N ASP A 26 10.16 6.14 -2.02
CA ASP A 26 10.53 5.39 -0.83
C ASP A 26 10.10 6.13 0.44
N PHE A 27 9.30 5.46 1.28
CA PHE A 27 8.82 5.98 2.56
C PHE A 27 9.39 5.14 3.71
N GLY A 28 9.75 5.81 4.82
CA GLY A 28 10.19 5.14 6.04
C GLY A 28 11.48 4.35 5.88
N ARG A 29 12.37 4.76 4.99
CA ARG A 29 13.63 4.06 4.74
C ARG A 29 14.46 3.91 6.01
N ASN A 30 14.85 2.68 6.30
CA ASN A 30 15.58 2.30 7.54
C ASN A 30 14.76 2.43 8.84
N THR A 31 13.45 2.47 8.76
CA THR A 31 12.56 2.29 9.91
C THR A 31 11.88 0.94 9.84
N SER A 32 11.39 0.43 10.96
CA SER A 32 10.59 -0.79 10.99
C SER A 32 9.13 -0.56 10.57
N GLY A 33 8.79 0.65 10.13
CA GLY A 33 7.45 1.00 9.64
C GLY A 33 7.14 0.37 8.28
N GLY A 34 5.88 0.12 8.01
CA GLY A 34 5.41 -0.47 6.76
C GLY A 34 5.65 0.43 5.55
N ARG A 35 5.72 -0.21 4.38
CA ARG A 35 5.79 0.49 3.09
C ARG A 35 4.41 1.03 2.72
N LEU A 36 4.28 2.34 2.50
CA LEU A 36 3.00 2.97 2.12
C LEU A 36 2.63 2.78 0.65
N PHE A 37 3.60 2.57 -0.22
CA PHE A 37 3.38 2.43 -1.65
C PHE A 37 4.14 1.24 -2.24
N TYR A 38 3.42 0.48 -3.08
CA TYR A 38 3.98 -0.61 -3.86
C TYR A 38 3.41 -0.55 -5.28
N THR A 39 4.27 -0.24 -6.24
CA THR A 39 3.91 0.03 -7.64
C THR A 39 3.13 -1.11 -8.31
N ARG A 40 3.46 -2.37 -7.97
CA ARG A 40 2.83 -3.55 -8.56
C ARG A 40 1.38 -3.80 -8.10
N ARG A 41 0.87 -2.98 -7.19
CA ARG A 41 -0.58 -2.94 -6.91
C ARG A 41 -1.37 -2.32 -8.05
N ILE A 42 -0.74 -1.45 -8.87
CA ILE A 42 -1.35 -0.86 -10.07
C ILE A 42 -1.21 -1.88 -11.21
N GLY A 43 -2.35 -2.35 -11.75
CA GLY A 43 -2.37 -3.38 -12.79
C GLY A 43 -2.03 -4.79 -12.27
N ARG A 44 -2.35 -5.09 -11.01
CA ARG A 44 -2.20 -6.44 -10.43
C ARG A 44 -3.23 -7.42 -11.00
N ASN A 45 -3.13 -8.68 -10.60
CA ASN A 45 -4.18 -9.66 -10.87
C ASN A 45 -5.51 -9.21 -10.26
N PRO A 46 -6.65 -9.49 -10.92
CA PRO A 46 -7.98 -9.21 -10.37
C PRO A 46 -8.16 -9.74 -8.95
N GLN A 47 -8.92 -9.01 -8.15
CA GLN A 47 -9.08 -9.29 -6.72
C GLN A 47 -10.14 -10.34 -6.41
N LEU A 48 -11.14 -10.47 -7.28
CA LEU A 48 -12.15 -11.50 -7.16
C LEU A 48 -11.81 -12.68 -8.04
N SER A 49 -12.04 -13.88 -7.53
CA SER A 49 -11.89 -15.10 -8.31
C SER A 49 -13.07 -15.24 -9.28
N ALA A 50 -12.77 -15.60 -10.51
CA ALA A 50 -13.81 -15.98 -11.46
C ALA A 50 -14.54 -17.22 -10.95
N PRO A 51 -15.87 -17.34 -11.17
CA PRO A 51 -16.60 -18.57 -10.90
C PRO A 51 -16.02 -19.75 -11.66
N SER A 52 -16.20 -20.98 -11.14
CA SER A 52 -15.69 -22.20 -11.77
C SER A 52 -16.28 -22.47 -13.16
N ALA A 53 -17.44 -21.88 -13.48
CA ALA A 53 -18.07 -21.91 -14.80
C ALA A 53 -17.48 -20.88 -15.80
N ALA A 54 -16.48 -20.10 -15.41
CA ALA A 54 -15.85 -19.13 -16.29
C ALA A 54 -15.10 -19.85 -17.43
N SER A 55 -15.34 -19.43 -18.66
CA SER A 55 -14.62 -19.93 -19.84
C SER A 55 -13.31 -19.17 -20.08
N ASP A 56 -13.26 -17.93 -19.61
CA ASP A 56 -12.09 -17.06 -19.74
C ASP A 56 -12.10 -16.01 -18.63
N ALA A 57 -10.92 -15.66 -18.09
CA ALA A 57 -10.76 -14.63 -17.09
C ALA A 57 -9.38 -13.95 -17.25
N PRO A 58 -9.32 -12.60 -17.27
CA PRO A 58 -8.06 -11.88 -17.31
C PRO A 58 -7.17 -12.19 -16.11
N ASP A 59 -5.87 -12.39 -16.37
CA ASP A 59 -4.85 -12.61 -15.33
C ASP A 59 -4.28 -11.32 -14.76
N VAL A 60 -4.48 -10.19 -15.45
CA VAL A 60 -3.96 -8.87 -15.06
C VAL A 60 -5.01 -7.80 -15.30
N THR A 61 -4.97 -6.74 -14.51
CA THR A 61 -5.84 -5.59 -14.68
C THR A 61 -5.24 -4.61 -15.68
N THR A 62 -6.02 -4.20 -16.66
CA THR A 62 -5.63 -3.24 -17.69
C THR A 62 -5.41 -1.85 -17.08
N ILE A 63 -4.28 -1.22 -17.38
CA ILE A 63 -4.02 0.18 -17.04
C ILE A 63 -4.49 1.05 -18.21
N LEU A 64 -5.58 1.79 -18.03
CA LEU A 64 -6.14 2.70 -19.03
C LEU A 64 -5.21 3.88 -19.29
N GLY A 65 -4.55 4.35 -18.24
CA GLY A 65 -3.59 5.44 -18.34
C GLY A 65 -2.86 5.66 -17.02
N ALA A 66 -1.66 6.20 -17.13
CA ALA A 66 -0.87 6.62 -15.99
C ALA A 66 -0.04 7.86 -16.33
N ALA A 67 0.08 8.77 -15.38
CA ALA A 67 0.94 9.93 -15.44
C ALA A 67 1.87 9.97 -14.24
N LYS A 68 3.13 10.35 -14.47
CA LYS A 68 4.12 10.52 -13.42
C LYS A 68 4.88 11.82 -13.62
N LEU A 69 4.96 12.60 -12.54
CA LEU A 69 5.86 13.73 -12.43
C LEU A 69 6.84 13.45 -11.29
N SER A 70 8.12 13.50 -11.57
CA SER A 70 9.15 13.33 -10.53
C SER A 70 10.34 14.22 -10.81
N GLY A 71 10.97 14.74 -9.75
CA GLY A 71 12.13 15.61 -9.93
C GLY A 71 12.78 16.02 -8.62
N LYS A 72 14.01 16.54 -8.76
CA LYS A 72 14.80 17.12 -7.66
C LYS A 72 15.15 18.55 -7.99
N THR A 73 15.00 19.43 -7.01
CA THR A 73 15.36 20.84 -7.15
C THR A 73 16.78 21.10 -6.62
N PRO A 74 17.47 22.14 -7.11
CA PRO A 74 18.77 22.54 -6.56
C PRO A 74 18.72 22.89 -5.06
N SER A 75 17.56 23.31 -4.58
CA SER A 75 17.33 23.60 -3.15
C SER A 75 17.17 22.34 -2.28
N GLY A 76 17.25 21.12 -2.86
CA GLY A 76 17.21 19.85 -2.13
C GLY A 76 15.80 19.26 -1.92
N TRP A 77 14.78 19.76 -2.61
CA TRP A 77 13.49 19.10 -2.65
C TRP A 77 13.47 17.96 -3.67
N SER A 78 12.93 16.81 -3.28
CA SER A 78 12.54 15.73 -4.16
C SER A 78 11.02 15.63 -4.14
N LEU A 79 10.40 15.74 -5.30
CA LEU A 79 8.95 15.72 -5.48
C LEU A 79 8.58 14.59 -6.42
N GLY A 80 7.50 13.86 -6.12
CA GLY A 80 6.97 12.81 -6.96
C GLY A 80 5.45 12.75 -6.85
N ILE A 81 4.77 12.63 -7.99
CA ILE A 81 3.34 12.38 -8.09
C ILE A 81 3.15 11.28 -9.13
N ILE A 82 2.32 10.31 -8.82
CA ILE A 82 1.83 9.27 -9.74
C ILE A 82 0.32 9.28 -9.66
N GLU A 83 -0.29 9.31 -10.83
CA GLU A 83 -1.73 9.11 -11.02
C GLU A 83 -1.92 7.97 -12.01
N ALA A 84 -2.81 7.02 -11.72
CA ALA A 84 -3.10 5.91 -12.63
C ALA A 84 -4.57 5.50 -12.53
N VAL A 85 -5.14 5.12 -13.67
CA VAL A 85 -6.50 4.58 -13.76
C VAL A 85 -6.42 3.19 -14.37
N THR A 86 -7.05 2.22 -13.71
CA THR A 86 -7.17 0.84 -14.20
C THR A 86 -8.61 0.55 -14.59
N ASP A 87 -8.78 -0.31 -15.59
CA ASP A 87 -10.09 -0.69 -16.10
C ASP A 87 -10.82 -1.71 -15.21
N ARG A 88 -12.07 -1.92 -15.50
CA ARG A 88 -12.85 -3.05 -15.00
C ARG A 88 -12.45 -4.31 -15.75
N GLU A 89 -12.29 -5.41 -15.00
CA GLU A 89 -12.10 -6.71 -15.61
C GLU A 89 -13.30 -7.63 -15.33
N ASN A 90 -13.69 -8.35 -16.37
CA ASN A 90 -14.80 -9.29 -16.30
C ASN A 90 -14.33 -10.67 -16.76
N ALA A 91 -14.74 -11.71 -16.03
CA ALA A 91 -14.67 -13.08 -16.50
C ALA A 91 -15.87 -13.41 -17.38
N ARG A 92 -15.68 -14.17 -18.45
CA ARG A 92 -16.74 -14.67 -19.31
C ARG A 92 -17.30 -15.96 -18.72
N LEU A 93 -18.62 -16.05 -18.64
CA LEU A 93 -19.34 -17.22 -18.20
C LEU A 93 -20.12 -17.82 -19.39
N LEU A 94 -20.06 -19.15 -19.53
CA LEU A 94 -20.94 -19.85 -20.46
C LEU A 94 -22.26 -20.15 -19.73
N GLY A 95 -23.32 -19.45 -20.11
CA GLY A 95 -24.68 -19.69 -19.62
C GLY A 95 -25.22 -21.05 -20.10
N ALA A 96 -26.09 -21.65 -19.32
CA ALA A 96 -26.70 -22.95 -19.61
C ALA A 96 -27.48 -22.98 -20.96
N GLY A 97 -27.80 -21.84 -21.54
CA GLY A 97 -28.46 -21.67 -22.85
C GLY A 97 -27.50 -21.33 -24.00
N GLY A 98 -26.19 -21.38 -23.82
CA GLY A 98 -25.18 -21.01 -24.84
C GLY A 98 -24.99 -19.48 -24.98
N GLY A 99 -25.61 -18.67 -24.12
CA GLY A 99 -25.34 -17.25 -24.00
C GLY A 99 -24.04 -16.98 -23.21
N GLU A 100 -23.38 -15.86 -23.50
CA GLU A 100 -22.25 -15.38 -22.72
C GLU A 100 -22.75 -14.37 -21.67
N ASP A 101 -22.46 -14.63 -20.39
CA ASP A 101 -22.63 -13.70 -19.30
C ASP A 101 -21.27 -13.17 -18.84
N ALA A 102 -21.26 -11.99 -18.21
CA ALA A 102 -20.05 -11.40 -17.68
C ALA A 102 -20.12 -11.32 -16.15
N PHE A 103 -19.03 -11.73 -15.47
CA PHE A 103 -18.86 -11.60 -14.03
C PHE A 103 -17.72 -10.67 -13.72
N GLY A 104 -17.99 -9.55 -13.05
CA GLY A 104 -16.98 -8.57 -12.68
C GLY A 104 -15.99 -9.12 -11.66
N ILE A 105 -14.70 -9.11 -12.00
CA ILE A 105 -13.61 -9.62 -11.14
C ILE A 105 -12.66 -8.53 -10.65
N GLU A 106 -12.64 -7.36 -11.28
CA GLU A 106 -11.92 -6.17 -10.81
C GLU A 106 -12.72 -4.90 -11.11
N PRO A 107 -12.84 -3.95 -10.17
CA PRO A 107 -13.49 -2.67 -10.41
C PRO A 107 -12.58 -1.70 -11.15
N LEU A 108 -13.16 -0.71 -11.82
CA LEU A 108 -12.44 0.49 -12.24
C LEU A 108 -11.87 1.16 -11.01
N ALA A 109 -10.58 1.49 -11.05
CA ALA A 109 -9.90 2.09 -9.91
C ALA A 109 -8.98 3.24 -10.32
N ASN A 110 -8.95 4.26 -9.46
CA ASN A 110 -8.02 5.37 -9.53
C ASN A 110 -7.01 5.25 -8.39
N TYR A 111 -5.74 5.49 -8.70
CA TYR A 111 -4.61 5.44 -7.80
C TYR A 111 -3.88 6.78 -7.82
N LEU A 112 -3.72 7.40 -6.66
CA LEU A 112 -2.91 8.60 -6.46
C LEU A 112 -1.79 8.32 -5.47
N VAL A 113 -0.58 8.77 -5.79
CA VAL A 113 0.56 8.79 -4.89
C VAL A 113 1.25 10.14 -4.99
N ALA A 114 1.44 10.80 -3.86
CA ALA A 114 2.20 12.06 -3.82
C ALA A 114 3.25 12.00 -2.71
N ARG A 115 4.48 12.41 -3.03
CA ARG A 115 5.63 12.40 -2.15
C ARG A 115 6.38 13.72 -2.26
N ALA A 116 6.72 14.30 -1.10
CA ALA A 116 7.65 15.40 -1.00
C ALA A 116 8.71 15.10 0.05
N ARG A 117 10.00 15.30 -0.27
CA ARG A 117 11.11 15.12 0.66
C ARG A 117 12.10 16.27 0.51
N LYS A 118 12.57 16.77 1.63
CA LYS A 118 13.61 17.79 1.71
C LYS A 118 14.89 17.17 2.26
N ASP A 119 15.95 17.25 1.49
CA ASP A 119 17.30 16.92 1.91
C ASP A 119 18.07 18.21 2.23
N SER A 120 18.83 18.21 3.32
CA SER A 120 19.63 19.34 3.78
C SER A 120 20.94 18.87 4.44
N ASN A 121 21.80 19.80 4.81
CA ASN A 121 23.09 19.48 5.46
C ASN A 121 23.92 18.46 4.68
N GLN A 122 24.03 18.62 3.35
CA GLN A 122 24.74 17.67 2.46
C GLN A 122 24.18 16.25 2.52
N GLY A 123 22.84 16.12 2.60
CA GLY A 123 22.13 14.86 2.67
C GLY A 123 22.13 14.16 4.03
N ARG A 124 22.68 14.81 5.08
CA ARG A 124 22.68 14.25 6.44
C ARG A 124 21.34 14.39 7.15
N THR A 125 20.52 15.30 6.70
CA THR A 125 19.18 15.54 7.24
C THR A 125 18.16 15.40 6.14
N SER A 126 17.17 14.55 6.33
CA SER A 126 16.01 14.48 5.43
C SER A 126 14.70 14.46 6.21
N PHE A 127 13.69 15.13 5.68
CA PHE A 127 12.31 15.08 6.13
C PHE A 127 11.40 14.91 4.92
N GLY A 128 10.38 14.08 5.06
CA GLY A 128 9.46 13.85 3.96
C GLY A 128 8.05 13.53 4.42
N GLY A 129 7.10 13.72 3.50
CA GLY A 129 5.71 13.33 3.66
C GLY A 129 5.21 12.61 2.42
N MET A 130 4.33 11.65 2.59
CA MET A 130 3.71 10.86 1.54
C MET A 130 2.21 10.72 1.78
N VAL A 131 1.45 10.76 0.69
CA VAL A 131 0.02 10.44 0.68
C VAL A 131 -0.24 9.47 -0.45
N THR A 132 -1.07 8.47 -0.19
CA THR A 132 -1.57 7.54 -1.20
C THR A 132 -3.08 7.45 -1.10
N ALA A 133 -3.74 7.28 -2.24
CA ALA A 133 -5.19 7.08 -2.30
C ALA A 133 -5.53 6.05 -3.37
N VAL A 134 -6.53 5.25 -3.09
CA VAL A 134 -7.18 4.36 -4.06
C VAL A 134 -8.68 4.54 -3.92
N ASN A 135 -9.35 4.82 -5.04
CA ASN A 135 -10.81 4.90 -5.11
C ASN A 135 -11.28 3.90 -6.17
N ARG A 136 -12.34 3.15 -5.86
CA ARG A 136 -12.88 2.09 -6.71
C ARG A 136 -14.35 2.33 -6.98
N ASP A 137 -14.75 2.11 -8.21
CA ASP A 137 -16.15 2.09 -8.63
C ASP A 137 -16.67 0.64 -8.56
N LEU A 138 -17.30 0.31 -7.44
CA LEU A 138 -17.83 -1.02 -7.15
C LEU A 138 -19.21 -1.16 -7.82
N ALA A 139 -19.22 -1.67 -9.05
CA ALA A 139 -20.40 -1.70 -9.91
C ALA A 139 -21.41 -2.82 -9.58
N THR A 140 -21.04 -3.78 -8.72
CA THR A 140 -21.90 -4.93 -8.40
C THR A 140 -21.94 -5.19 -6.89
N PRO A 141 -23.07 -5.72 -6.35
CA PRO A 141 -23.16 -6.10 -4.95
C PRO A 141 -22.07 -7.07 -4.50
N SER A 142 -21.63 -7.99 -5.37
CA SER A 142 -20.54 -8.91 -5.07
C SER A 142 -19.19 -8.19 -4.87
N MET A 143 -18.95 -7.12 -5.62
CA MET A 143 -17.77 -6.27 -5.41
C MET A 143 -17.90 -5.45 -4.13
N GLU A 144 -19.07 -4.87 -3.84
CA GLU A 144 -19.30 -4.13 -2.61
C GLU A 144 -19.13 -4.98 -1.35
N ASP A 145 -19.54 -6.24 -1.39
CA ASP A 145 -19.42 -7.19 -0.28
C ASP A 145 -18.00 -7.72 -0.09
N ALA A 146 -17.17 -7.69 -1.12
CA ALA A 146 -15.85 -8.27 -1.09
C ALA A 146 -14.73 -7.24 -0.99
N LEU A 147 -14.88 -6.06 -1.60
CA LEU A 147 -13.84 -5.08 -1.79
C LEU A 147 -14.09 -3.80 -1.02
N ARG A 148 -13.00 -3.08 -0.73
CA ARG A 148 -13.04 -1.73 -0.16
C ARG A 148 -13.28 -0.72 -1.28
N SER A 149 -14.20 0.22 -1.07
CA SER A 149 -14.50 1.29 -2.03
C SER A 149 -13.38 2.33 -2.09
N SER A 150 -12.73 2.60 -0.95
CA SER A 150 -11.62 3.52 -0.90
C SER A 150 -10.58 3.10 0.15
N ALA A 151 -9.33 3.50 -0.09
CA ALA A 151 -8.24 3.38 0.84
C ALA A 151 -7.35 4.62 0.75
N TRP A 152 -7.00 5.19 1.90
CA TRP A 152 -6.12 6.34 2.03
C TRP A 152 -5.02 6.02 3.03
N ALA A 153 -3.80 6.37 2.71
CA ALA A 153 -2.72 6.35 3.67
C ALA A 153 -1.86 7.59 3.52
N GLY A 154 -1.30 8.04 4.63
CA GLY A 154 -0.39 9.16 4.66
C GLY A 154 0.59 9.05 5.81
N GLY A 155 1.74 9.70 5.69
CA GLY A 155 2.73 9.65 6.74
C GLY A 155 3.87 10.64 6.53
N MET A 156 4.68 10.74 7.57
CA MET A 156 5.92 11.51 7.59
C MET A 156 7.08 10.63 7.96
N ASP A 157 8.26 10.91 7.43
CA ASP A 157 9.49 10.24 7.78
C ASP A 157 10.65 11.24 7.85
N PHE A 158 11.66 10.86 8.62
CA PHE A 158 12.87 11.64 8.77
C PHE A 158 14.11 10.76 8.92
N ARG A 159 15.25 11.34 8.59
CA ARG A 159 16.58 10.79 8.86
C ARG A 159 17.52 11.90 9.25
N LEU A 160 18.26 11.69 10.32
CA LEU A 160 19.27 12.61 10.86
C LEU A 160 20.57 11.83 11.00
N GLU A 161 21.65 12.35 10.43
CA GLU A 161 22.99 11.81 10.60
C GLU A 161 23.88 12.79 11.34
N SER A 162 24.74 12.27 12.22
CA SER A 162 25.78 13.07 12.87
C SER A 162 26.74 13.67 11.84
N PRO A 163 27.47 14.76 12.15
CA PRO A 163 28.47 15.36 11.26
C PRO A 163 29.51 14.35 10.75
N SER A 164 29.94 13.43 11.59
CA SER A 164 30.88 12.35 11.26
C SER A 164 30.24 11.16 10.53
N ARG A 165 28.91 11.19 10.31
CA ARG A 165 28.11 10.07 9.78
C ARG A 165 28.26 8.77 10.56
N THR A 166 28.76 8.84 11.79
CA THR A 166 28.92 7.68 12.66
C THR A 166 27.58 7.21 13.21
N TRP A 167 26.69 8.14 13.51
CA TRP A 167 25.36 7.86 14.04
C TRP A 167 24.27 8.31 13.07
N ALA A 168 23.23 7.51 12.97
CA ALA A 168 22.00 7.87 12.25
C ALA A 168 20.78 7.61 13.15
N LEU A 169 19.87 8.55 13.17
CA LEU A 169 18.51 8.44 13.72
C LEU A 169 17.52 8.50 12.57
N ALA A 170 16.60 7.57 12.51
CA ALA A 170 15.51 7.59 11.52
C ALA A 170 14.18 7.32 12.21
N GLY A 171 13.10 7.88 11.68
CA GLY A 171 11.76 7.63 12.17
C GLY A 171 10.72 7.80 11.09
N SER A 172 9.57 7.16 11.29
CA SER A 172 8.39 7.32 10.45
C SER A 172 7.13 7.19 11.29
N ALA A 173 6.10 7.92 10.89
CA ALA A 173 4.75 7.79 11.41
C ALA A 173 3.80 7.78 10.21
N ALA A 174 2.91 6.81 10.16
CA ALA A 174 1.94 6.64 9.09
C ALA A 174 0.55 6.41 9.67
N PHE A 175 -0.44 6.80 8.91
CA PHE A 175 -1.86 6.59 9.18
C PHE A 175 -2.50 5.98 7.93
N SER A 176 -3.42 5.05 8.11
CA SER A 176 -4.25 4.50 7.04
C SER A 176 -5.73 4.56 7.39
N ARG A 177 -6.56 4.64 6.36
CA ARG A 177 -8.01 4.51 6.47
C ARG A 177 -8.54 3.78 5.25
N VAL A 178 -9.31 2.73 5.49
CA VAL A 178 -10.05 2.01 4.44
C VAL A 178 -11.55 2.14 4.71
N ALA A 179 -12.35 2.17 3.64
CA ALA A 179 -13.80 2.23 3.74
C ALA A 179 -14.45 1.27 2.73
N GLY A 180 -15.67 0.82 3.05
CA GLY A 180 -16.45 -0.09 2.24
C GLY A 180 -17.77 -0.45 2.91
N SER A 181 -18.49 -1.42 2.36
CA SER A 181 -19.70 -1.96 3.00
C SER A 181 -19.38 -2.62 4.34
N PRO A 182 -20.37 -2.76 5.25
CA PRO A 182 -20.16 -3.51 6.49
C PRO A 182 -19.65 -4.92 6.26
N THR A 183 -20.13 -5.61 5.22
CA THR A 183 -19.68 -6.95 4.83
C THR A 183 -18.20 -6.96 4.46
N ALA A 184 -17.76 -6.01 3.63
CA ALA A 184 -16.34 -5.86 3.27
C ALA A 184 -15.48 -5.54 4.49
N MET A 185 -15.97 -4.69 5.42
CA MET A 185 -15.22 -4.35 6.64
C MET A 185 -15.11 -5.51 7.62
N ILE A 186 -16.13 -6.36 7.73
CA ILE A 186 -16.03 -7.61 8.51
C ILE A 186 -14.92 -8.51 7.94
N ARG A 187 -14.80 -8.62 6.61
CA ARG A 187 -13.73 -9.40 5.98
C ARG A 187 -12.35 -8.85 6.30
N VAL A 188 -12.19 -7.53 6.26
CA VAL A 188 -10.92 -6.87 6.64
C VAL A 188 -10.58 -7.17 8.10
N GLN A 189 -11.51 -6.94 9.03
CA GLN A 189 -11.31 -7.18 10.46
C GLN A 189 -10.93 -8.64 10.77
N ARG A 190 -11.52 -9.60 10.04
CA ARG A 190 -11.27 -11.04 10.21
C ARG A 190 -10.06 -11.56 9.44
N ALA A 191 -9.47 -10.77 8.55
CA ALA A 191 -8.29 -11.17 7.81
C ALA A 191 -7.11 -11.46 8.75
N GLY A 192 -6.24 -12.39 8.36
CA GLY A 192 -5.15 -12.88 9.22
C GLY A 192 -4.12 -11.83 9.64
N ASN A 193 -4.01 -10.72 8.90
CA ASN A 193 -3.16 -9.58 9.25
C ASN A 193 -3.80 -8.64 10.29
N HIS A 194 -5.12 -8.67 10.47
CA HIS A 194 -5.85 -7.87 11.47
C HIS A 194 -6.34 -8.72 12.65
N PHE A 195 -6.99 -9.84 12.35
CA PHE A 195 -7.42 -10.89 13.27
C PHE A 195 -8.15 -10.38 14.53
N PHE A 196 -9.17 -9.53 14.36
CA PHE A 196 -9.93 -8.91 15.45
C PHE A 196 -10.72 -9.92 16.30
N GLN A 197 -11.00 -11.11 15.78
CA GLN A 197 -11.68 -12.21 16.47
C GLN A 197 -10.76 -13.07 17.34
N ARG A 198 -9.51 -12.69 17.55
CA ARG A 198 -8.56 -13.45 18.35
C ARG A 198 -8.96 -13.47 19.83
N PRO A 199 -8.85 -14.62 20.51
CA PRO A 199 -9.31 -14.77 21.88
C PRO A 199 -8.37 -14.20 22.94
N ASP A 200 -7.14 -13.86 22.57
CA ASP A 200 -6.10 -13.35 23.49
C ASP A 200 -6.04 -11.82 23.58
N ALA A 201 -7.01 -11.09 23.01
CA ALA A 201 -7.06 -9.64 23.00
C ALA A 201 -8.47 -9.12 23.28
N ASP A 202 -8.85 -9.04 24.54
CA ASP A 202 -10.18 -8.61 25.00
C ASP A 202 -10.56 -7.18 24.56
N HIS A 203 -9.58 -6.37 24.19
CA HIS A 203 -9.78 -5.00 23.68
C HIS A 203 -10.12 -4.95 22.18
N LEU A 204 -10.07 -6.08 21.47
CA LEU A 204 -10.41 -6.18 20.05
C LEU A 204 -11.71 -6.98 19.89
N SER A 205 -12.59 -6.47 19.05
CA SER A 205 -13.82 -7.18 18.65
C SER A 205 -14.18 -6.80 17.22
N VAL A 206 -14.83 -7.73 16.52
CA VAL A 206 -15.36 -7.48 15.19
C VAL A 206 -16.59 -6.60 15.31
N ASP A 207 -16.51 -5.38 14.78
CA ASP A 207 -17.67 -4.50 14.64
C ASP A 207 -18.37 -4.80 13.31
N SER A 208 -19.57 -5.36 13.40
CA SER A 208 -20.36 -5.75 12.24
C SER A 208 -21.05 -4.58 11.53
N ALA A 209 -21.08 -3.40 12.15
CA ALA A 209 -21.68 -2.20 11.58
C ALA A 209 -20.63 -1.23 11.02
N ALA A 210 -19.35 -1.50 11.21
CA ALA A 210 -18.27 -0.64 10.73
C ALA A 210 -18.29 -0.51 9.21
N THR A 211 -18.21 0.72 8.71
CA THR A 211 -18.07 1.05 7.28
C THR A 211 -16.68 1.58 6.94
N ALA A 212 -15.84 1.74 7.94
CA ALA A 212 -14.43 2.15 7.77
C ALA A 212 -13.58 1.64 8.93
N LEU A 213 -12.30 1.43 8.65
CA LEU A 213 -11.26 1.16 9.63
C LEU A 213 -10.12 2.16 9.45
N GLY A 214 -9.52 2.59 10.55
CA GLY A 214 -8.38 3.49 10.52
C GLY A 214 -7.32 3.05 11.53
N GLY A 215 -6.07 3.08 11.11
CA GLY A 215 -4.96 2.65 11.93
C GLY A 215 -3.72 3.52 11.77
N TYR A 216 -2.71 3.24 12.59
CA TYR A 216 -1.43 3.91 12.54
C TYR A 216 -0.27 2.91 12.61
N SER A 217 0.88 3.31 12.06
CA SER A 217 2.16 2.64 12.22
C SER A 217 3.24 3.66 12.52
N ILE A 218 4.02 3.42 13.56
CA ILE A 218 5.12 4.30 14.00
C ILE A 218 6.38 3.45 14.12
N GLY A 219 7.50 3.95 13.61
CA GLY A 219 8.79 3.29 13.72
C GLY A 219 9.90 4.30 13.98
N ALA A 220 10.88 3.90 14.78
CA ALA A 220 12.09 4.66 14.99
C ALA A 220 13.30 3.73 15.10
N SER A 221 14.45 4.20 14.64
CA SER A 221 15.70 3.45 14.75
C SER A 221 16.87 4.37 15.02
N VAL A 222 17.82 3.89 15.80
CA VAL A 222 19.15 4.51 15.97
C VAL A 222 20.21 3.51 15.53
N ALA A 223 21.13 3.95 14.68
CA ALA A 223 22.18 3.11 14.15
C ALA A 223 23.55 3.75 14.35
N ARG A 224 24.51 2.97 14.81
CA ARG A 224 25.92 3.29 14.68
C ARG A 224 26.47 2.68 13.40
N GLN A 225 26.71 3.52 12.39
CA GLN A 225 27.11 3.12 11.03
C GLN A 225 28.62 3.14 10.83
N GLY A 226 29.32 4.02 11.55
CA GLY A 226 30.78 4.19 11.50
C GLY A 226 31.48 3.67 12.75
N GLY A 227 32.77 3.45 12.63
CA GLY A 227 33.66 3.00 13.71
C GLY A 227 34.48 1.77 13.31
N THR A 228 35.62 1.59 13.96
CA THR A 228 36.57 0.52 13.65
C THR A 228 36.24 -0.81 14.33
N HIS A 229 35.55 -0.77 15.48
CA HIS A 229 35.39 -1.96 16.32
C HIS A 229 33.95 -2.54 16.30
N TRP A 230 32.93 -1.70 16.31
CA TRP A 230 31.59 -2.21 16.34
C TRP A 230 30.58 -1.30 15.59
N ARG A 231 29.59 -1.92 15.02
CA ARG A 231 28.40 -1.30 14.41
C ARG A 231 27.17 -1.98 14.98
N GLY A 232 26.06 -1.27 15.03
CA GLY A 232 24.82 -1.82 15.55
C GLY A 232 23.63 -0.95 15.21
N ASN A 233 22.45 -1.55 15.32
CA ASN A 233 21.17 -0.87 15.13
C ASN A 233 20.22 -1.30 16.24
N LEU A 234 19.48 -0.34 16.78
CA LEU A 234 18.31 -0.55 17.63
C LEU A 234 17.11 0.04 16.91
N ALA A 235 16.05 -0.73 16.77
CA ALA A 235 14.82 -0.27 16.16
C ALA A 235 13.61 -0.67 17.02
N VAL A 236 12.63 0.21 17.07
CA VAL A 236 11.32 -0.02 17.69
C VAL A 236 10.22 0.32 16.71
N ALA A 237 9.14 -0.43 16.74
CA ALA A 237 7.95 -0.15 15.95
C ALA A 237 6.69 -0.52 16.72
N ALA A 238 5.61 0.20 16.44
CA ALA A 238 4.28 -0.09 16.90
C ALA A 238 3.30 0.09 15.75
N THR A 239 2.42 -0.89 15.54
CA THR A 239 1.39 -0.83 14.51
C THR A 239 0.07 -1.19 15.15
N SER A 240 -0.95 -0.36 14.93
CA SER A 240 -2.29 -0.64 15.43
C SER A 240 -2.93 -1.80 14.65
N PRO A 241 -3.80 -2.60 15.27
CA PRO A 241 -4.46 -3.73 14.59
C PRO A 241 -5.25 -3.36 13.33
N ALA A 242 -5.70 -2.11 13.23
CA ALA A 242 -6.51 -1.62 12.11
C ALA A 242 -5.68 -0.91 11.00
N PHE A 243 -4.35 -0.92 11.08
CA PHE A 243 -3.50 -0.34 10.04
C PHE A 243 -3.45 -1.27 8.82
N GLU A 244 -3.79 -0.72 7.62
CA GLU A 244 -3.90 -1.46 6.36
C GLU A 244 -2.81 -1.05 5.34
#